data_a6d0ef4c6e64ddca68f3c2748053738a
#
_entry.id   a6d0ef4c6e64ddca68f3c2748053738a
#
_cell.length_a   1.000
_cell.length_b   1.000
_cell.length_c   1.000
_cell.angle_alpha   90.00
_cell.angle_beta   90.00
_cell.angle_gamma   90.00
#
_symmetry.space_group_name_H-M   'P 1'
#
loop_
_entity.id
_entity.type
_entity.pdbx_description
1 polymer ?
#
loop_
_entity_poly.entity_id
_entity_poly.type
_entity_poly.pdbx_seq_one_letter_code
_entity_poly.pdbx_strand_id
1 'polypeptide(L)' 'VKQFTFHLALSQEEIMLIYRGHARRLVVRSEQGLTLELAVEKIRPFVAYNGVYGYFCLKTQDDYRFISLERIN' A
#
# COMPACT_ATOMS: atom_id res chain seq x y z
N VAL A 1 -14.88 -2.56 -11.59
CA VAL A 1 -13.50 -2.42 -11.08
C VAL A 1 -13.25 -0.97 -10.71
N LYS A 2 -12.75 -0.76 -9.49
CA LYS A 2 -12.37 0.57 -9.01
C LYS A 2 -10.85 0.70 -8.98
N GLN A 3 -10.36 1.91 -9.23
CA GLN A 3 -8.93 2.20 -9.20
C GLN A 3 -8.66 3.36 -8.26
N PHE A 4 -7.62 3.21 -7.46
CA PHE A 4 -7.19 4.24 -6.51
C PHE A 4 -5.68 4.42 -6.64
N THR A 5 -5.24 5.66 -6.68
CA THR A 5 -3.82 5.98 -6.78
C THR A 5 -3.35 6.69 -5.52
N PHE A 6 -2.14 6.37 -5.09
CA PHE A 6 -1.56 6.97 -3.90
C PHE A 6 -0.04 6.86 -3.92
N HIS A 7 0.59 7.73 -3.17
CA HIS A 7 2.04 7.68 -2.96
C HIS A 7 2.33 6.95 -1.65
N LEU A 8 3.41 6.17 -1.64
CA LEU A 8 3.96 5.61 -0.41
C LEU A 8 5.37 6.14 -0.20
N ALA A 9 5.68 6.43 1.04
CA ALA A 9 7.02 6.84 1.47
C ALA A 9 7.23 6.28 2.86
N LEU A 10 7.60 5.00 2.93
CA LEU A 10 7.82 4.28 4.18
C LEU A 10 9.29 3.94 4.28
N SER A 11 9.94 4.43 5.34
CA SER A 11 11.34 4.14 5.59
C SER A 11 11.54 2.69 5.99
N GLN A 12 12.79 2.22 5.94
CA GLN A 12 13.13 0.89 6.42
C GLN A 12 12.71 0.70 7.87
N GLU A 13 12.90 1.71 8.71
CA GLU A 13 12.51 1.62 10.12
C GLU A 13 11.02 1.42 10.29
N GLU A 14 10.21 2.13 9.50
CA GLU A 14 8.76 1.98 9.53
C GLU A 14 8.35 0.58 9.06
N ILE A 15 8.99 0.08 8.01
CA ILE A 15 8.72 -1.27 7.50
C ILE A 15 9.10 -2.31 8.55
N MET A 16 10.21 -2.13 9.26
CA MET A 16 10.64 -3.05 10.30
C MET A 16 9.64 -3.12 11.44
N LEU A 17 9.05 -1.99 11.83
CA LEU A 17 8.01 -1.97 12.85
C LEU A 17 6.80 -2.81 12.41
N ILE A 18 6.43 -2.69 11.15
CA ILE A 18 5.33 -3.47 10.60
C ILE A 18 5.66 -4.96 10.66
N TYR A 19 6.86 -5.36 10.22
CA TYR A 19 7.26 -6.77 10.17
C TYR A 19 7.42 -7.39 11.56
N ARG A 20 7.66 -6.58 12.58
CA ARG A 20 7.73 -7.07 13.96
C ARG A 20 6.35 -7.33 14.57
N GLY A 21 5.30 -7.21 13.76
CA GLY A 21 3.95 -7.51 14.18
C GLY A 21 3.21 -6.37 14.85
N HIS A 22 3.75 -5.16 14.76
CA HIS A 22 3.10 -3.99 15.36
C HIS A 22 1.90 -3.51 14.55
N ALA A 23 1.84 -3.86 13.26
CA ALA A 23 0.71 -3.51 12.42
C ALA A 23 0.55 -4.54 11.31
N ARG A 24 -0.71 -4.84 10.97
CA ARG A 24 -1.04 -5.76 9.88
C ARG A 24 -1.67 -5.04 8.70
N ARG A 25 -2.11 -3.81 8.92
CA ARG A 25 -2.77 -3.02 7.91
C ARG A 25 -2.13 -1.65 7.80
N LEU A 26 -2.11 -1.17 6.58
CA LEU A 26 -1.59 0.14 6.25
C LEU A 26 -2.77 1.00 5.83
N VAL A 27 -2.87 2.19 6.40
CA VAL A 27 -3.89 3.15 6.02
C VAL A 27 -3.26 4.14 5.04
N VAL A 28 -3.85 4.24 3.87
CA VAL A 28 -3.39 5.17 2.84
C VAL A 28 -4.53 6.06 2.40
N ARG A 29 -4.21 7.29 2.05
CA ARG A 29 -5.19 8.21 1.48
C ARG A 29 -4.97 8.29 -0.02
N SER A 30 -6.00 7.91 -0.76
CA SER A 30 -5.92 7.97 -2.21
C SER A 30 -6.11 9.39 -2.74
N GLU A 31 -5.63 9.61 -3.93
CA GLU A 31 -5.84 10.87 -4.63
C GLU A 31 -7.31 11.12 -4.98
N GLN A 32 -8.10 10.07 -4.97
CA GLN A 32 -9.54 10.15 -5.19
C GLN A 32 -10.31 10.53 -3.93
N GLY A 33 -9.60 10.82 -2.83
CA GLY A 33 -10.22 11.31 -1.61
C GLY A 33 -10.70 10.25 -0.64
N LEU A 34 -10.42 8.98 -0.90
CA LEU A 34 -10.80 7.88 -0.01
C LEU A 34 -9.63 7.44 0.84
N THR A 35 -9.94 7.12 2.10
CA THR A 35 -8.98 6.48 3.00
C THR A 35 -9.17 4.98 2.86
N LEU A 36 -8.09 4.28 2.57
CA LEU A 36 -8.10 2.85 2.29
C LEU A 36 -7.26 2.11 3.30
N GLU A 37 -7.71 0.92 3.68
CA GLU A 37 -6.91 -0.01 4.45
C GLU A 37 -6.36 -1.08 3.52
N LEU A 38 -5.05 -1.31 3.60
CA LEU A 38 -4.36 -2.25 2.74
C LEU A 38 -3.59 -3.23 3.62
N ALA A 39 -3.74 -4.53 3.36
CA ALA A 39 -2.96 -5.52 4.09
C ALA A 39 -1.47 -5.30 3.78
N VAL A 40 -0.66 -5.29 4.83
CA VAL A 40 0.78 -5.02 4.69
C VAL A 40 1.45 -6.02 3.76
N GLU A 41 1.00 -7.26 3.75
CA GLU A 41 1.55 -8.29 2.85
C GLU A 41 1.45 -7.91 1.38
N LYS A 42 0.51 -7.03 1.03
CA LYS A 42 0.32 -6.61 -0.36
C LYS A 42 1.43 -5.68 -0.85
N ILE A 43 2.10 -4.98 0.06
CA ILE A 43 3.22 -4.11 -0.31
C ILE A 43 4.56 -4.83 -0.27
N ARG A 44 4.59 -6.06 0.27
CA ARG A 44 5.84 -6.82 0.41
C ARG A 44 6.64 -6.94 -0.89
N PRO A 45 6.03 -7.19 -2.05
CA PRO A 45 6.79 -7.28 -3.30
C PRO A 45 7.54 -6.01 -3.69
N PHE A 46 7.16 -4.87 -3.10
CA PHE A 46 7.74 -3.58 -3.44
C PHE A 46 8.75 -3.08 -2.41
N VAL A 47 8.99 -3.88 -1.37
CA VAL A 47 9.92 -3.49 -0.31
C VAL A 47 11.35 -3.64 -0.78
N ALA A 48 12.10 -2.54 -0.70
CA ALA A 48 13.53 -2.53 -0.92
C ALA A 48 14.24 -2.37 0.42
N TYR A 49 15.56 -2.46 0.41
CA TYR A 49 16.32 -2.38 1.67
C TYR A 49 16.14 -1.01 2.37
N ASN A 50 15.80 0.02 1.63
CA ASN A 50 15.58 1.36 2.18
C ASN A 50 14.10 1.66 2.49
N GLY A 51 13.20 0.68 2.27
CA GLY A 51 11.78 0.86 2.51
C GLY A 51 10.94 0.72 1.25
N VAL A 52 9.79 1.39 1.24
CA VAL A 52 8.89 1.41 0.09
C VAL A 52 8.63 2.85 -0.32
N TYR A 53 9.00 3.18 -1.54
CA TYR A 53 8.80 4.53 -2.08
C TYR A 53 8.25 4.41 -3.50
N GLY A 54 7.23 5.16 -3.80
CA GLY A 54 6.72 5.20 -5.14
C GLY A 54 5.26 5.62 -5.23
N TYR A 55 4.77 5.58 -6.45
CA TYR A 55 3.40 5.91 -6.81
C TYR A 55 2.73 4.61 -7.24
N PHE A 56 1.57 4.34 -6.65
CA PHE A 56 0.92 3.03 -6.78
C PHE A 56 -0.51 3.17 -7.25
N CYS A 57 -0.98 2.14 -7.95
CA CYS A 57 -2.38 2.00 -8.32
C CYS A 57 -2.93 0.72 -7.69
N LEU A 58 -3.96 0.87 -6.89
CA LEU A 58 -4.72 -0.23 -6.31
C LEU A 58 -5.97 -0.45 -7.13
N LYS A 59 -6.18 -1.67 -7.60
CA LYS A 59 -7.42 -2.05 -8.26
C LYS A 59 -8.22 -2.95 -7.35
N THR A 60 -9.51 -2.68 -7.26
CA THR A 60 -10.44 -3.45 -6.43
C THR A 60 -11.69 -3.79 -7.21
N GLN A 61 -12.42 -4.77 -6.69
CA GLN A 61 -13.79 -5.00 -7.11
C GLN A 61 -14.66 -3.82 -6.65
N ASP A 62 -15.90 -3.79 -7.12
CA ASP A 62 -16.82 -2.72 -6.73
C ASP A 62 -17.14 -2.76 -5.23
N ASP A 63 -16.98 -3.91 -4.59
CA ASP A 63 -17.15 -4.08 -3.15
C ASP A 63 -15.84 -3.88 -2.37
N TYR A 64 -14.82 -3.34 -3.02
CA TYR A 64 -13.50 -3.03 -2.46
C TYR A 64 -12.62 -4.25 -2.18
N ARG A 65 -12.96 -5.43 -2.68
CA ARG A 65 -12.05 -6.57 -2.59
C ARG A 65 -10.82 -6.32 -3.45
N PHE A 66 -9.68 -6.69 -2.91
CA PHE A 66 -8.40 -6.52 -3.59
C PHE A 66 -8.33 -7.29 -4.91
N ILE A 67 -7.88 -6.65 -5.96
CA ILE A 67 -7.56 -7.30 -7.23
C ILE A 67 -6.05 -7.26 -7.45
N SER A 68 -5.46 -6.07 -7.48
CA SER A 68 -4.04 -5.93 -7.76
C SER A 68 -3.50 -4.62 -7.19
N LEU A 69 -2.20 -4.62 -6.93
CA LEU A 69 -1.46 -3.42 -6.57
C LEU A 69 -0.26 -3.34 -7.51
N GLU A 70 -0.15 -2.23 -8.22
CA GLU A 70 0.93 -2.03 -9.17
C GLU A 70 1.66 -0.74 -8.85
N ARG A 71 2.98 -0.78 -9.00
CA ARG A 71 3.80 0.42 -8.91
C ARG A 71 3.77 1.10 -10.28
N ILE A 72 3.36 2.36 -10.31
CA ILE A 72 3.27 3.12 -11.55
C ILE A 72 4.58 3.85 -11.82
N ASN A 73 5.24 4.26 -10.76
CA ASN A 73 6.46 5.04 -10.92
C ASN A 73 7.39 4.89 -9.72
#